data_a52b256c41a81693a2bb27f5781026a3
#
_entry.id   a52b256c41a81693a2bb27f5781026a3
#
_cell.length_a   1.000
_cell.length_b   1.000
_cell.length_c   1.000
_cell.angle_alpha   90.00
_cell.angle_beta   90.00
_cell.angle_gamma   90.00
#
_symmetry.space_group_name_H-M   'P 1'
#
loop_
_entity.id
_entity.type
_entity.pdbx_description
1 polymer ?
#
loop_
_entity_poly.entity_id
_entity_poly.type
_entity_poly.pdbx_seq_one_letter_code
_entity_poly.pdbx_strand_id
1 'polypeptide(L)'
;MSDYTEDRLIQRPAILRFHDLGWEVADCFEEKCGVQGTLGRETRAEVVLVSKLRPALEKLNPEASPEAIDLAIEELTRDRSAQSPPQANREIYQLLKDGVKVALQSEGEGNGGQNGEEEVETVRDRKSVV
;
A
#
# COMPACT_ATOMS: atom_id res chain seq x y z
N MET A 1 6.24 -21.01 -37.71
CA MET A 1 5.42 -20.34 -36.68
C MET A 1 5.52 -21.16 -35.41
N SER A 2 6.27 -20.67 -34.46
CA SER A 2 6.42 -21.35 -33.19
C SER A 2 5.20 -21.04 -32.32
N ASP A 3 4.32 -22.03 -32.17
CA ASP A 3 3.19 -21.99 -31.25
C ASP A 3 3.64 -22.06 -29.76
N TYR A 4 4.94 -22.14 -29.54
CA TYR A 4 5.58 -22.30 -28.26
C TYR A 4 6.23 -20.99 -27.83
N THR A 5 5.39 -20.01 -27.43
CA THR A 5 5.88 -18.77 -26.82
C THR A 5 5.66 -18.84 -25.31
N GLU A 6 6.54 -18.20 -24.54
CA GLU A 6 6.40 -18.05 -23.10
C GLU A 6 5.04 -17.42 -22.72
N ASP A 7 4.60 -16.42 -23.47
CA ASP A 7 3.31 -15.78 -23.30
C ASP A 7 2.17 -16.81 -23.33
N ARG A 8 2.15 -17.67 -24.35
CA ARG A 8 1.06 -18.63 -24.56
C ARG A 8 1.09 -19.81 -23.59
N LEU A 9 2.30 -20.31 -23.26
CA LEU A 9 2.45 -21.50 -22.44
C LEU A 9 2.48 -21.22 -20.95
N ILE A 10 2.92 -20.04 -20.54
CA ILE A 10 3.15 -19.72 -19.12
C ILE A 10 2.33 -18.50 -18.69
N GLN A 11 2.48 -17.36 -19.37
CA GLN A 11 1.90 -16.09 -18.90
C GLN A 11 0.38 -16.11 -18.95
N ARG A 12 -0.23 -16.43 -20.08
CA ARG A 12 -1.70 -16.46 -20.20
C ARG A 12 -2.36 -17.47 -19.27
N PRO A 13 -1.90 -18.73 -19.17
CA PRO A 13 -2.46 -19.67 -18.20
C PRO A 13 -2.31 -19.19 -16.74
N ALA A 14 -1.19 -18.58 -16.39
CA ALA A 14 -0.97 -18.02 -15.06
C ALA A 14 -1.94 -16.88 -14.76
N ILE A 15 -2.11 -15.93 -15.69
CA ILE A 15 -3.05 -14.80 -15.57
C ILE A 15 -4.47 -15.31 -15.35
N LEU A 16 -4.92 -16.29 -16.16
CA LEU A 16 -6.24 -16.88 -16.00
C LEU A 16 -6.41 -17.55 -14.64
N ARG A 17 -5.38 -18.25 -14.18
CA ARG A 17 -5.41 -18.88 -12.86
C ARG A 17 -5.52 -17.89 -11.73
N PHE A 18 -4.76 -16.80 -11.76
CA PHE A 18 -4.86 -15.72 -10.77
C PHE A 18 -6.23 -15.05 -10.80
N HIS A 19 -6.77 -14.80 -11.99
CA HIS A 19 -8.12 -14.25 -12.14
C HIS A 19 -9.17 -15.18 -11.50
N ASP A 20 -9.10 -16.50 -11.75
CA ASP A 20 -10.00 -17.48 -11.14
C ASP A 20 -9.88 -17.53 -9.61
N LEU A 21 -8.71 -17.21 -9.07
CA LEU A 21 -8.48 -17.09 -7.64
C LEU A 21 -8.96 -15.74 -7.05
N GLY A 22 -9.55 -14.87 -7.87
CA GLY A 22 -10.09 -13.57 -7.43
C GLY A 22 -9.10 -12.41 -7.46
N TRP A 23 -7.96 -12.58 -8.13
CA TRP A 23 -7.01 -11.48 -8.33
C TRP A 23 -7.48 -10.54 -9.44
N GLU A 24 -7.30 -9.24 -9.22
CA GLU A 24 -7.51 -8.25 -10.27
C GLU A 24 -6.33 -8.28 -11.25
N VAL A 25 -6.64 -8.35 -12.53
CA VAL A 25 -5.64 -8.40 -13.61
C VAL A 25 -5.66 -7.07 -14.35
N ALA A 26 -4.49 -6.47 -14.57
CA ALA A 26 -4.31 -5.27 -15.36
C ALA A 26 -3.21 -5.49 -16.41
N ASP A 27 -3.53 -5.20 -17.68
CA ASP A 27 -2.54 -5.16 -18.74
C ASP A 27 -1.88 -3.78 -18.77
N CYS A 28 -0.59 -3.74 -18.45
CA CYS A 28 0.19 -2.53 -18.35
C CYS A 28 1.21 -2.36 -19.48
N PHE A 29 1.11 -3.14 -20.56
CA PHE A 29 2.03 -3.05 -21.70
C PHE A 29 2.02 -1.66 -22.32
N GLU A 30 0.84 -1.08 -22.51
CA GLU A 30 0.64 0.31 -22.97
C GLU A 30 0.07 1.18 -21.85
N GLU A 31 0.73 1.17 -20.69
CA GLU A 31 0.27 1.93 -19.55
C GLU A 31 0.20 3.43 -19.84
N LYS A 32 -0.94 4.02 -19.51
CA LYS A 32 -1.16 5.47 -19.50
C LYS A 32 -1.09 5.97 -18.06
N CYS A 33 -0.27 7.00 -17.83
CA CYS A 33 -0.21 7.67 -16.53
C CYS A 33 -1.32 8.71 -16.39
N GLY A 34 -1.60 9.09 -15.16
CA GLY A 34 -2.64 10.05 -14.79
C GLY A 34 -3.75 9.44 -13.95
N VAL A 35 -4.60 10.28 -13.36
CA VAL A 35 -5.71 9.86 -12.48
C VAL A 35 -6.67 8.88 -13.17
N GLN A 36 -6.89 9.06 -14.47
CA GLN A 36 -7.70 8.18 -15.31
C GLN A 36 -6.85 7.12 -16.05
N GLY A 37 -5.60 6.96 -15.64
CA GLY A 37 -4.68 6.04 -16.27
C GLY A 37 -4.92 4.57 -15.88
N THR A 38 -4.17 3.68 -16.51
CA THR A 38 -4.29 2.22 -16.35
C THR A 38 -4.19 1.77 -14.89
N LEU A 39 -3.23 2.31 -14.13
CA LEU A 39 -3.00 2.01 -12.70
C LEU A 39 -3.33 3.19 -11.77
N GLY A 40 -3.75 4.33 -12.31
CA GLY A 40 -4.05 5.53 -11.54
C GLY A 40 -2.84 6.25 -10.94
N ARG A 41 -1.63 5.93 -11.39
CA ARG A 41 -0.40 6.63 -10.98
C ARG A 41 -0.08 7.79 -11.91
N GLU A 42 0.46 8.87 -11.37
CA GLU A 42 0.77 10.07 -12.15
C GLU A 42 2.00 9.88 -13.03
N THR A 43 3.01 9.18 -12.52
CA THR A 43 4.26 8.91 -13.22
C THR A 43 4.66 7.45 -13.10
N ARG A 44 5.51 6.99 -14.03
CA ARG A 44 6.09 5.64 -13.98
C ARG A 44 7.07 5.44 -12.81
N ALA A 45 7.53 6.53 -12.20
CA ALA A 45 8.42 6.48 -11.04
C ALA A 45 7.69 6.10 -9.74
N GLU A 46 6.36 6.24 -9.70
CA GLU A 46 5.56 5.82 -8.55
C GLU A 46 5.50 4.29 -8.48
N VAL A 47 6.20 3.72 -7.52
CA VAL A 47 6.25 2.28 -7.29
C VAL A 47 5.02 1.81 -6.52
N VAL A 48 4.56 2.61 -5.55
CA VAL A 48 3.39 2.29 -4.73
C VAL A 48 2.14 2.88 -5.38
N LEU A 49 1.17 2.03 -5.66
CA LEU A 49 -0.12 2.43 -6.24
C LEU A 49 -1.04 2.92 -5.12
N VAL A 50 -0.93 4.19 -4.74
CA VAL A 50 -1.72 4.78 -3.64
C VAL A 50 -3.21 4.65 -3.87
N SER A 51 -3.67 4.77 -5.12
CA SER A 51 -5.07 4.57 -5.49
C SER A 51 -5.63 3.18 -5.18
N LYS A 52 -4.76 2.17 -5.11
CA LYS A 52 -5.09 0.79 -4.72
C LYS A 52 -4.81 0.54 -3.24
N LEU A 53 -3.75 1.13 -2.71
CA LEU A 53 -3.33 0.95 -1.32
C LEU A 53 -4.35 1.52 -0.33
N ARG A 54 -4.84 2.75 -0.57
CA ARG A 54 -5.82 3.40 0.32
C ARG A 54 -7.07 2.56 0.55
N PRO A 55 -7.83 2.15 -0.49
CA PRO A 55 -9.03 1.31 -0.27
C PRO A 55 -8.72 -0.01 0.42
N ALA A 56 -7.54 -0.60 0.16
CA ALA A 56 -7.13 -1.83 0.83
C ALA A 56 -6.89 -1.61 2.32
N LEU A 57 -6.20 -0.53 2.71
CA LEU A 57 -5.97 -0.20 4.11
C LEU A 57 -7.27 0.12 4.85
N GLU A 58 -8.16 0.89 4.24
CA GLU A 58 -9.49 1.19 4.82
C GLU A 58 -10.31 -0.08 5.05
N LYS A 59 -10.30 -0.99 4.09
CA LYS A 59 -11.01 -2.27 4.19
C LYS A 59 -10.44 -3.18 5.30
N LEU A 60 -9.11 -3.20 5.45
CA LEU A 60 -8.42 -4.02 6.45
C LEU A 60 -8.46 -3.42 7.86
N ASN A 61 -8.66 -2.12 7.96
CA ASN A 61 -8.65 -1.37 9.22
C ASN A 61 -9.93 -0.51 9.36
N PRO A 62 -11.11 -1.13 9.48
CA PRO A 62 -12.38 -0.39 9.50
C PRO A 62 -12.50 0.55 10.71
N GLU A 63 -11.73 0.32 11.76
CA GLU A 63 -11.71 1.13 12.97
C GLU A 63 -10.71 2.30 12.91
N ALA A 64 -9.82 2.31 11.92
CA ALA A 64 -8.81 3.37 11.78
C ALA A 64 -9.45 4.68 11.27
N SER A 65 -9.01 5.79 11.85
CA SER A 65 -9.41 7.12 11.36
C SER A 65 -8.82 7.41 9.97
N PRO A 66 -9.46 8.29 9.17
CA PRO A 66 -8.90 8.71 7.89
C PRO A 66 -7.49 9.31 8.03
N GLU A 67 -7.24 10.05 9.09
CA GLU A 67 -5.93 10.64 9.41
C GLU A 67 -4.88 9.56 9.67
N ALA A 68 -5.25 8.50 10.38
CA ALA A 68 -4.36 7.36 10.61
C ALA A 68 -3.98 6.65 9.30
N ILE A 69 -4.94 6.48 8.40
CA ILE A 69 -4.71 5.92 7.07
C ILE A 69 -3.76 6.81 6.25
N ASP A 70 -3.97 8.13 6.27
CA ASP A 70 -3.09 9.09 5.58
C ASP A 70 -1.65 9.02 6.09
N LEU A 71 -1.45 9.02 7.39
CA LEU A 71 -0.12 8.91 8.00
C LEU A 71 0.54 7.56 7.70
N ALA A 72 -0.22 6.48 7.67
CA ALA A 72 0.30 5.17 7.30
C ALA A 72 0.74 5.11 5.84
N ILE A 73 0.00 5.71 4.92
CA ILE A 73 0.37 5.82 3.50
C ILE A 73 1.64 6.66 3.36
N GLU A 74 1.72 7.79 4.06
CA GLU A 74 2.91 8.65 4.07
C GLU A 74 4.15 7.88 4.53
N GLU A 75 4.06 7.12 5.61
CA GLU A 75 5.18 6.30 6.09
C GLU A 75 5.56 5.18 5.12
N LEU A 76 4.59 4.47 4.55
CA LEU A 76 4.84 3.40 3.57
C LEU A 76 5.45 3.92 2.27
N THR A 77 5.12 5.13 1.86
CA THR A 77 5.61 5.77 0.62
C THR A 77 6.79 6.69 0.83
N ARG A 78 7.26 6.85 2.07
CA ARG A 78 8.39 7.71 2.41
C ARG A 78 9.64 7.37 1.59
N ASP A 79 10.35 8.39 1.12
CA ASP A 79 11.61 8.22 0.41
C ASP A 79 12.68 7.64 1.35
N ARG A 80 13.24 6.50 0.94
CA ARG A 80 14.30 5.77 1.65
C ARG A 80 15.59 5.69 0.85
N SER A 81 15.75 6.55 -0.15
CA SER A 81 16.92 6.56 -1.03
C SER A 81 18.25 6.83 -0.30
N ALA A 82 18.19 7.47 0.87
CA ALA A 82 19.36 7.71 1.74
C ALA A 82 19.85 6.43 2.45
N GLN A 83 19.04 5.37 2.50
CA GLN A 83 19.39 4.10 3.11
C GLN A 83 19.96 3.13 2.10
N SER A 84 20.71 2.13 2.57
CA SER A 84 21.08 1.01 1.69
C SER A 84 19.84 0.19 1.28
N PRO A 85 19.80 -0.40 0.06
CA PRO A 85 18.65 -1.20 -0.37
C PRO A 85 18.27 -2.32 0.60
N PRO A 86 19.19 -3.09 1.20
CA PRO A 86 18.82 -4.11 2.18
C PRO A 86 18.16 -3.53 3.45
N GLN A 87 18.61 -2.37 3.90
CA GLN A 87 18.06 -1.68 5.07
C GLN A 87 16.65 -1.17 4.78
N ALA A 88 16.45 -0.51 3.64
CA ALA A 88 15.13 -0.05 3.20
C ALA A 88 14.13 -1.21 3.07
N ASN A 89 14.54 -2.31 2.45
CA ASN A 89 13.71 -3.50 2.31
C ASN A 89 13.34 -4.12 3.66
N ARG A 90 14.26 -4.17 4.60
CA ARG A 90 14.01 -4.68 5.96
C ARG A 90 13.00 -3.81 6.70
N GLU A 91 13.12 -2.50 6.60
CA GLU A 91 12.20 -1.55 7.23
C GLU A 91 10.79 -1.70 6.67
N ILE A 92 10.62 -1.70 5.34
CA ILE A 92 9.33 -1.92 4.69
C ILE A 92 8.74 -3.28 5.08
N TYR A 93 9.54 -4.34 5.08
CA TYR A 93 9.07 -5.67 5.49
C TYR A 93 8.53 -5.65 6.93
N GLN A 94 9.19 -4.95 7.84
CA GLN A 94 8.73 -4.81 9.22
C GLN A 94 7.40 -4.05 9.32
N LEU A 95 7.27 -2.94 8.58
CA LEU A 95 6.01 -2.19 8.52
C LEU A 95 4.86 -3.03 7.98
N LEU A 96 5.10 -3.82 6.94
CA LEU A 96 4.09 -4.72 6.36
C LEU A 96 3.74 -5.87 7.31
N LYS A 97 4.71 -6.39 8.04
CA LYS A 97 4.51 -7.50 8.98
C LYS A 97 3.78 -7.08 10.26
N ASP A 98 4.23 -6.00 10.88
CA ASP A 98 3.81 -5.59 12.22
C ASP A 98 2.72 -4.49 12.19
N GLY A 99 2.51 -3.88 11.04
CA GLY A 99 1.66 -2.70 10.86
C GLY A 99 2.40 -1.39 11.10
N VAL A 100 1.83 -0.32 10.58
CA VAL A 100 2.35 1.04 10.75
C VAL A 100 1.74 1.66 12.00
N LYS A 101 2.58 2.04 12.95
CA LYS A 101 2.16 2.77 14.15
C LYS A 101 2.15 4.25 13.85
N VAL A 102 1.00 4.88 13.99
CA VAL A 102 0.79 6.30 13.78
C VAL A 102 0.37 6.98 15.08
N ALA A 103 0.97 8.12 15.36
CA ALA A 103 0.61 8.96 16.50
C ALA A 103 -0.39 10.02 16.03
N LEU A 104 -1.59 10.01 16.59
CA LEU A 104 -2.62 11.02 16.35
C LEU A 104 -2.52 12.08 17.45
N GLN A 105 -2.52 13.35 17.06
CA GLN A 105 -2.71 14.43 18.01
C GLN A 105 -4.21 14.55 18.29
N SER A 106 -4.63 14.21 19.50
CA SER A 106 -5.97 14.58 19.94
C SER A 106 -6.03 16.09 20.04
N GLU A 107 -6.77 16.76 19.17
CA GLU A 107 -7.16 18.14 19.37
C GLU A 107 -8.09 18.19 20.58
N GLY A 108 -7.51 18.23 21.77
CA GLY A 108 -8.21 18.55 22.98
C GLY A 108 -8.58 20.01 22.96
N GLU A 109 -9.83 20.31 22.62
CA GLU A 109 -10.41 21.62 22.96
C GLU A 109 -10.33 21.85 24.47
N GLY A 110 -9.55 22.83 24.86
CA GLY A 110 -9.87 23.60 26.06
C GLY A 110 -9.03 23.34 27.30
N ASN A 111 -8.22 24.31 27.58
CA ASN A 111 -7.87 24.77 28.94
C ASN A 111 -6.84 23.95 29.74
N GLY A 112 -5.59 24.35 29.60
CA GLY A 112 -4.65 24.38 30.74
C GLY A 112 -4.36 23.03 31.42
N GLY A 113 -3.59 22.16 30.75
CA GLY A 113 -3.04 20.97 31.37
C GLY A 113 -2.05 20.29 30.43
N GLN A 114 -0.77 20.34 30.77
CA GLN A 114 0.29 19.59 30.13
C GLN A 114 0.02 18.09 30.33
N ASN A 115 -0.56 17.44 29.37
CA ASN A 115 -0.47 16.01 29.08
C ASN A 115 -1.40 15.75 27.88
N GLY A 116 -0.90 16.04 26.67
CA GLY A 116 -1.50 15.50 25.47
C GLY A 116 -1.24 14.00 25.45
N GLU A 117 -2.25 13.20 25.69
CA GLU A 117 -2.17 11.76 25.47
C GLU A 117 -2.04 11.55 23.98
N GLU A 118 -0.86 11.10 23.56
CA GLU A 118 -0.60 10.69 22.19
C GLU A 118 -1.32 9.37 21.95
N GLU A 119 -2.42 9.40 21.20
CA GLU A 119 -3.13 8.17 20.82
C GLU A 119 -2.40 7.51 19.67
N VAL A 120 -1.86 6.30 19.91
CA VAL A 120 -1.15 5.53 18.91
C VAL A 120 -2.08 4.49 18.28
N GLU A 121 -2.38 4.68 17.00
CA GLU A 121 -3.10 3.68 16.22
C GLU A 121 -2.13 2.82 15.41
N THR A 122 -2.49 1.54 15.20
CA THR A 122 -1.73 0.63 14.35
C THR A 122 -2.53 0.31 13.09
N VAL A 123 -2.03 0.74 11.94
CA VAL A 123 -2.62 0.47 10.62
C VAL A 123 -1.94 -0.76 10.03
N ARG A 124 -2.72 -1.75 9.61
CA ARG A 124 -2.24 -3.02 9.07
C ARG A 124 -2.62 -3.17 7.61
N ASP A 125 -1.72 -3.71 6.82
CA ASP A 125 -1.92 -4.01 5.39
C ASP A 125 -2.45 -5.43 5.14
N ARG A 126 -2.54 -6.26 6.19
CA ARG A 126 -3.05 -7.64 6.10
C ARG A 126 -3.89 -8.00 7.31
N LYS A 127 -4.81 -8.94 7.13
CA LYS A 127 -5.51 -9.56 8.26
C LYS A 127 -4.49 -10.28 9.14
N SER A 128 -4.50 -9.97 10.44
CA SER A 128 -3.83 -10.82 11.41
C SER A 128 -4.46 -12.20 11.36
N VAL A 129 -3.68 -13.19 10.98
CA VAL A 129 -4.06 -14.59 11.22
C VAL A 129 -3.81 -14.82 12.70
N VAL A 130 -4.88 -14.93 13.44
CA VAL A 130 -4.82 -15.32 14.84
C VAL A 130 -4.55 -16.81 14.90
#